data_d617fe832bcf02a6e0ae5dcf3517312e
#
_entry.id   d617fe832bcf02a6e0ae5dcf3517312e
#
_cell.length_a   1.000
_cell.length_b   1.000
_cell.length_c   1.000
_cell.angle_alpha   90.00
_cell.angle_beta   90.00
_cell.angle_gamma   90.00
#
_symmetry.space_group_name_H-M   'P 1'
#
loop_
_entity.id
_entity.type
_entity.pdbx_description
1 polymer ?
#
loop_
_entity_poly.entity_id
_entity_poly.type
_entity_poly.pdbx_seq_one_letter_code
_entity_poly.pdbx_strand_id
1 'polypeptide(L)'
;MSVFLVRHEHRAEQCPAADFAAGARLLNRLSRTTAARYGVRIRADAVLAAHTLVMIAEADSEDLLRAFLQPFETVGTVEVELASTCARVVAGGGCASSSPVLDATVPALDPEEACQQALDAGLVVHRAHPLNCETPLPALTGGVVMPNARFYVRNHFQIPHLDPAAWRLEVGGLVDRPLSLTLAQVRALPSQSAVATLECAGNGRVGLEPSVPGEQWGVGAVSTAEWTGVALTEVLARAGVKSTAREVVFTAADRGPVEGLDGPIRFERSLSVSQLGSAGALLAYAMNGENLPVLHGYPLRLVVPGWYAVASVKWLTRIELIAQPFRGHFQTDRYHIDGTPVTLQEVRSLVIEPRPGQLVEPGQRVVRGVAWSGAAPICRVEVSIEHGPWQPATLTGEVRRHSWRWWELLARFEGHGDVAVRSRAMDLAGRTQPEQPRWNPLGYANNAIHEVRLTAG
;
A
#
# COMPACT_ATOMS: atom_id res chain seq x y z
N MET A 1 -16.90 -5.09 -26.94
CA MET A 1 -15.49 -5.23 -27.38
C MET A 1 -14.74 -6.04 -26.35
N SER A 2 -14.04 -7.08 -26.78
CA SER A 2 -13.12 -7.87 -25.96
C SER A 2 -11.74 -7.23 -25.99
N VAL A 3 -10.95 -7.43 -24.91
CA VAL A 3 -9.57 -6.96 -24.80
C VAL A 3 -8.64 -8.10 -25.14
N PHE A 4 -7.63 -7.82 -25.95
CA PHE A 4 -6.64 -8.80 -26.38
C PHE A 4 -5.24 -8.29 -26.09
N LEU A 5 -4.35 -9.18 -25.67
CA LEU A 5 -2.91 -8.99 -25.68
C LEU A 5 -2.37 -9.56 -26.98
N VAL A 6 -1.64 -8.75 -27.70
CA VAL A 6 -1.00 -9.15 -28.97
C VAL A 6 0.50 -9.08 -28.80
N ARG A 7 1.19 -10.13 -29.17
CA ARG A 7 2.65 -10.19 -29.25
C ARG A 7 3.07 -10.53 -30.66
N HIS A 8 3.89 -9.69 -31.27
CA HIS A 8 4.48 -9.92 -32.57
C HIS A 8 5.99 -10.00 -32.43
N GLU A 9 6.58 -11.07 -32.96
CA GLU A 9 8.02 -11.28 -32.97
C GLU A 9 8.50 -11.55 -34.37
N HIS A 10 9.66 -10.97 -34.75
CA HIS A 10 10.31 -11.21 -36.02
C HIS A 10 11.83 -11.38 -35.83
N ARG A 11 12.47 -12.08 -36.78
CA ARG A 11 13.92 -12.23 -36.77
C ARG A 11 14.60 -10.95 -37.24
N ALA A 12 15.85 -10.74 -36.85
CA ALA A 12 16.63 -9.56 -37.22
C ALA A 12 16.71 -9.32 -38.73
N GLU A 13 16.81 -10.42 -39.51
CA GLU A 13 16.88 -10.37 -40.97
C GLU A 13 15.55 -9.95 -41.64
N GLN A 14 14.44 -10.12 -40.94
CA GLN A 14 13.08 -9.77 -41.39
C GLN A 14 12.56 -8.47 -40.73
N CYS A 15 13.44 -7.73 -40.05
CA CYS A 15 13.05 -6.53 -39.32
C CYS A 15 12.48 -5.48 -40.28
N PRO A 16 11.23 -5.04 -40.11
CA PRO A 16 10.64 -4.03 -40.96
C PRO A 16 11.36 -2.68 -40.90
N ALA A 17 12.14 -2.43 -39.85
CA ALA A 17 12.94 -1.22 -39.73
C ALA A 17 14.14 -1.18 -40.68
N ALA A 18 14.53 -2.31 -41.25
CA ALA A 18 15.58 -2.38 -42.27
C ALA A 18 15.11 -1.85 -43.66
N ASP A 19 13.79 -1.85 -43.91
CA ASP A 19 13.15 -1.23 -45.09
C ASP A 19 12.21 -0.13 -44.62
N PHE A 20 12.61 1.12 -44.86
CA PHE A 20 11.85 2.32 -44.47
C PHE A 20 10.39 2.29 -44.95
N ALA A 21 10.14 1.84 -46.19
CA ALA A 21 8.79 1.79 -46.75
C ALA A 21 7.94 0.67 -46.10
N ALA A 22 8.52 -0.49 -45.79
CA ALA A 22 7.85 -1.56 -45.12
C ALA A 22 7.55 -1.19 -43.64
N GLY A 23 8.53 -0.60 -42.95
CA GLY A 23 8.36 -0.10 -41.59
C GLY A 23 7.29 0.97 -41.48
N ALA A 24 7.28 1.93 -42.38
CA ALA A 24 6.28 3.00 -42.45
C ALA A 24 4.86 2.44 -42.68
N ARG A 25 4.69 1.40 -43.49
CA ARG A 25 3.39 0.75 -43.73
C ARG A 25 2.87 0.08 -42.45
N LEU A 26 3.72 -0.64 -41.70
CA LEU A 26 3.34 -1.29 -40.43
C LEU A 26 3.02 -0.26 -39.34
N LEU A 27 3.83 0.80 -39.21
CA LEU A 27 3.55 1.88 -38.27
C LEU A 27 2.24 2.61 -38.60
N ASN A 28 1.95 2.85 -39.89
CA ASN A 28 0.69 3.46 -40.30
C ASN A 28 -0.51 2.53 -39.97
N ARG A 29 -0.31 1.20 -40.04
CA ARG A 29 -1.32 0.23 -39.60
C ARG A 29 -1.70 0.40 -38.15
N LEU A 30 -0.73 0.68 -37.26
CA LEU A 30 -0.93 0.91 -35.85
C LEU A 30 -1.54 2.29 -35.53
N SER A 31 -1.70 3.17 -36.54
CA SER A 31 -2.35 4.45 -36.28
C SER A 31 -3.80 4.26 -35.84
N ARG A 32 -4.25 5.07 -34.85
CA ARG A 32 -5.62 5.00 -34.32
C ARG A 32 -6.69 5.08 -35.41
N THR A 33 -6.45 5.89 -36.43
CA THR A 33 -7.38 6.06 -37.56
C THR A 33 -7.48 4.79 -38.42
N THR A 34 -6.35 4.12 -38.69
CA THR A 34 -6.35 2.88 -39.48
C THR A 34 -6.93 1.74 -38.65
N ALA A 35 -6.56 1.57 -37.37
CA ALA A 35 -7.10 0.55 -36.51
C ALA A 35 -8.64 0.64 -36.39
N ALA A 36 -9.18 1.86 -36.26
CA ALA A 36 -10.62 2.09 -36.16
C ALA A 36 -11.40 1.61 -37.38
N ARG A 37 -10.81 1.65 -38.61
CA ARG A 37 -11.43 1.14 -39.85
C ARG A 37 -11.63 -0.38 -39.83
N TYR A 38 -10.87 -1.09 -39.01
CA TYR A 38 -10.99 -2.55 -38.78
C TYR A 38 -11.81 -2.89 -37.54
N GLY A 39 -12.44 -1.90 -36.89
CA GLY A 39 -13.15 -2.11 -35.64
C GLY A 39 -12.21 -2.40 -34.46
N VAL A 40 -10.93 -2.03 -34.57
CA VAL A 40 -9.91 -2.25 -33.56
C VAL A 40 -9.54 -0.93 -32.86
N ARG A 41 -9.43 -0.95 -31.55
CA ARG A 41 -8.96 0.17 -30.74
C ARG A 41 -7.68 -0.21 -30.01
N ILE A 42 -6.57 0.39 -30.37
CA ILE A 42 -5.29 0.20 -29.69
C ILE A 42 -5.29 1.03 -28.40
N ARG A 43 -5.06 0.39 -27.26
CA ARG A 43 -5.00 1.01 -25.95
C ARG A 43 -3.57 1.38 -25.56
N ALA A 44 -2.64 0.49 -25.83
CA ALA A 44 -1.22 0.68 -25.60
C ALA A 44 -0.41 -0.19 -26.56
N ASP A 45 0.79 0.24 -26.88
CA ASP A 45 1.79 -0.54 -27.61
C ASP A 45 3.18 -0.19 -27.10
N ALA A 46 4.09 -1.16 -27.18
CA ALA A 46 5.49 -1.03 -26.81
C ALA A 46 6.36 -1.99 -27.60
N VAL A 47 7.59 -1.61 -27.86
CA VAL A 47 8.60 -2.51 -28.45
C VAL A 47 9.52 -2.98 -27.34
N LEU A 48 9.59 -4.32 -27.19
CA LEU A 48 10.49 -4.98 -26.25
C LEU A 48 11.67 -5.56 -27.06
N ALA A 49 12.90 -5.27 -26.61
CA ALA A 49 14.14 -5.86 -27.17
C ALA A 49 14.25 -5.84 -28.70
N ALA A 50 14.06 -4.69 -29.33
CA ALA A 50 14.27 -4.39 -30.77
C ALA A 50 13.42 -5.17 -31.79
N HIS A 51 12.95 -6.38 -31.48
CA HIS A 51 12.26 -7.28 -32.44
C HIS A 51 10.94 -7.85 -31.94
N THR A 52 10.44 -7.39 -30.79
CA THR A 52 9.18 -7.82 -30.19
C THR A 52 8.26 -6.61 -29.98
N LEU A 53 7.12 -6.57 -30.69
CA LEU A 53 6.05 -5.61 -30.44
C LEU A 53 5.00 -6.26 -29.53
N VAL A 54 4.63 -5.56 -28.45
CA VAL A 54 3.51 -5.92 -27.59
C VAL A 54 2.45 -4.85 -27.69
N MET A 55 1.19 -5.26 -27.82
CA MET A 55 0.07 -4.34 -27.99
C MET A 55 -1.15 -4.82 -27.17
N ILE A 56 -1.85 -3.88 -26.55
CA ILE A 56 -3.17 -4.11 -25.97
C ILE A 56 -4.21 -3.51 -26.90
N ALA A 57 -5.10 -4.35 -27.43
CA ALA A 57 -6.12 -3.95 -28.39
C ALA A 57 -7.52 -4.38 -27.93
N GLU A 58 -8.54 -3.61 -28.33
CA GLU A 58 -9.95 -3.96 -28.18
C GLU A 58 -10.56 -4.19 -29.55
N ALA A 59 -11.31 -5.29 -29.69
CA ALA A 59 -12.09 -5.62 -30.88
C ALA A 59 -13.36 -6.37 -30.48
N ASP A 60 -14.37 -6.40 -31.37
CA ASP A 60 -15.60 -7.15 -31.11
C ASP A 60 -15.40 -8.67 -31.25
N SER A 61 -14.43 -9.10 -32.06
CA SER A 61 -14.03 -10.49 -32.18
C SER A 61 -12.51 -10.61 -32.45
N GLU A 62 -11.96 -11.80 -32.20
CA GLU A 62 -10.57 -12.13 -32.52
C GLU A 62 -10.33 -12.11 -34.04
N ASP A 63 -11.33 -12.52 -34.84
CA ASP A 63 -11.21 -12.52 -36.30
C ASP A 63 -11.00 -11.10 -36.87
N LEU A 64 -11.70 -10.11 -36.34
CA LEU A 64 -11.50 -8.72 -36.72
C LEU A 64 -10.10 -8.23 -36.35
N LEU A 65 -9.62 -8.62 -35.18
CA LEU A 65 -8.27 -8.31 -34.74
C LEU A 65 -7.21 -8.98 -35.61
N ARG A 66 -7.37 -10.27 -35.96
CA ARG A 66 -6.45 -10.98 -36.86
C ARG A 66 -6.45 -10.40 -38.28
N ALA A 67 -7.60 -10.02 -38.80
CA ALA A 67 -7.67 -9.31 -40.08
C ALA A 67 -6.90 -7.97 -40.04
N PHE A 68 -6.95 -7.27 -38.95
CA PHE A 68 -6.13 -6.08 -38.70
C PHE A 68 -4.63 -6.40 -38.63
N LEU A 69 -4.25 -7.53 -38.02
CA LEU A 69 -2.86 -7.94 -37.77
C LEU A 69 -2.21 -8.68 -38.94
N GLN A 70 -2.96 -9.05 -39.96
CA GLN A 70 -2.47 -9.80 -41.12
C GLN A 70 -1.16 -9.28 -41.73
N PRO A 71 -0.89 -7.97 -41.85
CA PRO A 71 0.41 -7.50 -42.36
C PRO A 71 1.59 -7.81 -41.42
N PHE A 72 1.35 -7.99 -40.12
CA PHE A 72 2.37 -8.38 -39.17
C PHE A 72 2.70 -9.87 -39.26
N GLU A 73 1.71 -10.71 -39.58
CA GLU A 73 1.90 -12.16 -39.77
C GLU A 73 2.77 -12.47 -41.01
N THR A 74 2.89 -11.53 -41.98
CA THR A 74 3.76 -11.70 -43.13
C THR A 74 5.25 -11.47 -42.83
N VAL A 75 5.57 -10.82 -41.74
CA VAL A 75 6.96 -10.45 -41.36
C VAL A 75 7.41 -11.09 -40.04
N GLY A 76 6.55 -11.86 -39.39
CA GLY A 76 6.87 -12.50 -38.13
C GLY A 76 5.74 -13.36 -37.59
N THR A 77 5.90 -13.84 -36.37
CA THR A 77 4.83 -14.54 -35.64
C THR A 77 3.97 -13.58 -34.87
N VAL A 78 2.64 -13.81 -34.89
CA VAL A 78 1.66 -13.02 -34.12
C VAL A 78 0.90 -13.96 -33.20
N GLU A 79 1.04 -13.72 -31.92
CA GLU A 79 0.27 -14.39 -30.86
C GLU A 79 -0.82 -13.43 -30.38
N VAL A 80 -2.05 -13.95 -30.25
CA VAL A 80 -3.22 -13.19 -29.75
C VAL A 80 -3.81 -13.93 -28.58
N GLU A 81 -3.84 -13.29 -27.43
CA GLU A 81 -4.43 -13.84 -26.22
C GLU A 81 -5.61 -12.99 -25.79
N LEU A 82 -6.74 -13.63 -25.44
CA LEU A 82 -7.87 -12.93 -24.82
C LEU A 82 -7.45 -12.41 -23.45
N ALA A 83 -7.50 -11.10 -23.29
CA ALA A 83 -7.14 -10.45 -22.03
C ALA A 83 -8.37 -9.83 -21.39
N SER A 84 -8.31 -9.61 -20.09
CA SER A 84 -9.33 -8.87 -19.35
C SER A 84 -8.69 -7.63 -18.74
N THR A 85 -9.40 -6.50 -18.76
CA THR A 85 -8.95 -5.34 -17.99
C THR A 85 -9.03 -5.67 -16.50
N CYS A 86 -8.10 -5.14 -15.70
CA CYS A 86 -8.13 -5.33 -14.25
C CYS A 86 -9.51 -4.95 -13.65
N ALA A 87 -10.13 -3.88 -14.14
CA ALA A 87 -11.47 -3.46 -13.71
C ALA A 87 -12.54 -4.53 -14.03
N ARG A 88 -12.46 -5.21 -15.17
CA ARG A 88 -13.40 -6.26 -15.57
C ARG A 88 -13.18 -7.56 -14.80
N VAL A 89 -11.92 -7.89 -14.53
CA VAL A 89 -11.55 -9.01 -13.67
C VAL A 89 -12.08 -8.79 -12.26
N VAL A 90 -11.93 -7.59 -11.71
CA VAL A 90 -12.44 -7.20 -10.38
C VAL A 90 -13.98 -7.21 -10.37
N ALA A 91 -14.65 -6.65 -11.39
CA ALA A 91 -16.12 -6.62 -11.48
C ALA A 91 -16.76 -8.01 -11.73
N GLY A 92 -16.01 -8.92 -12.34
CA GLY A 92 -16.48 -10.30 -12.63
C GLY A 92 -16.21 -11.32 -11.52
N GLY A 93 -15.76 -10.90 -10.35
CA GLY A 93 -15.48 -11.81 -9.22
C GLY A 93 -14.07 -12.42 -9.24
N GLY A 94 -13.15 -11.84 -9.99
CA GLY A 94 -11.75 -12.28 -10.06
C GLY A 94 -11.49 -13.33 -11.14
N CYS A 95 -10.20 -13.60 -11.40
CA CYS A 95 -9.80 -14.71 -12.25
C CYS A 95 -10.20 -16.02 -11.59
N ALA A 96 -11.13 -16.76 -12.17
CA ALA A 96 -11.50 -18.10 -11.70
C ALA A 96 -10.40 -19.16 -11.91
N SER A 97 -9.19 -18.74 -12.34
CA SER A 97 -8.08 -19.65 -12.56
C SER A 97 -6.75 -18.92 -12.49
N SER A 98 -6.31 -18.72 -11.34
CA SER A 98 -4.98 -18.58 -10.74
C SER A 98 -5.03 -17.54 -9.63
N SER A 99 -5.69 -17.86 -8.51
CA SER A 99 -5.10 -17.39 -7.26
C SER A 99 -3.63 -17.80 -7.36
N PRO A 100 -2.67 -16.89 -7.16
CA PRO A 100 -1.28 -17.34 -7.06
C PRO A 100 -1.30 -18.55 -6.14
N VAL A 101 -0.66 -19.64 -6.53
CA VAL A 101 -0.55 -20.81 -5.67
C VAL A 101 0.25 -20.32 -4.48
N LEU A 102 -0.48 -19.80 -3.49
CA LEU A 102 0.10 -19.31 -2.27
C LEU A 102 0.68 -20.53 -1.61
N ASP A 103 2.00 -20.59 -1.58
CA ASP A 103 2.76 -21.73 -1.06
C ASP A 103 2.22 -22.08 0.34
N ALA A 104 2.00 -23.37 0.60
CA ALA A 104 1.35 -23.79 1.84
C ALA A 104 2.22 -23.51 3.08
N THR A 105 3.53 -23.30 2.91
CA THR A 105 4.47 -23.12 4.01
C THR A 105 5.38 -21.92 3.77
N VAL A 106 5.18 -20.85 4.57
CA VAL A 106 6.18 -19.81 4.72
C VAL A 106 7.11 -20.22 5.87
N PRO A 107 8.43 -20.31 5.67
CA PRO A 107 9.37 -20.68 6.73
C PRO A 107 9.26 -19.74 7.95
N ALA A 108 9.52 -20.32 9.12
CA ALA A 108 9.73 -19.50 10.31
C ALA A 108 10.93 -18.57 10.07
N LEU A 109 10.82 -17.35 10.57
CA LEU A 109 11.86 -16.35 10.45
C LEU A 109 12.53 -16.15 11.81
N ASP A 110 13.83 -16.40 11.87
CA ASP A 110 14.64 -16.11 13.06
C ASP A 110 14.78 -14.59 13.24
N PRO A 111 14.82 -14.08 14.51
CA PRO A 111 14.97 -12.65 14.76
C PRO A 111 16.25 -12.01 14.20
N GLU A 112 17.38 -12.72 14.20
CA GLU A 112 18.63 -12.22 13.62
C GLU A 112 18.54 -12.16 12.09
N GLU A 113 17.99 -13.21 11.48
CA GLU A 113 17.71 -13.26 10.04
C GLU A 113 16.75 -12.15 9.62
N ALA A 114 15.71 -11.90 10.42
CA ALA A 114 14.76 -10.80 10.18
C ALA A 114 15.45 -9.43 10.15
N CYS A 115 16.38 -9.20 11.09
CA CYS A 115 17.15 -7.97 11.14
C CYS A 115 18.08 -7.84 9.94
N GLN A 116 18.78 -8.92 9.55
CA GLN A 116 19.64 -8.93 8.39
C GLN A 116 18.86 -8.68 7.09
N GLN A 117 17.71 -9.33 6.90
CA GLN A 117 16.84 -9.07 5.75
C GLN A 117 16.40 -7.60 5.65
N ALA A 118 16.10 -6.97 6.78
CA ALA A 118 15.74 -5.55 6.82
C ALA A 118 16.91 -4.63 6.40
N LEU A 119 18.12 -4.93 6.86
CA LEU A 119 19.33 -4.21 6.49
C LEU A 119 19.67 -4.38 5.00
N ASP A 120 19.57 -5.60 4.48
CA ASP A 120 19.83 -5.93 3.06
C ASP A 120 18.80 -5.25 2.13
N ALA A 121 17.57 -5.09 2.60
CA ALA A 121 16.53 -4.35 1.90
C ALA A 121 16.74 -2.82 1.96
N GLY A 122 17.70 -2.33 2.75
CA GLY A 122 18.02 -0.92 2.92
C GLY A 122 17.07 -0.17 3.86
N LEU A 123 16.40 -0.88 4.78
CA LEU A 123 15.59 -0.26 5.82
C LEU A 123 16.48 0.36 6.93
N VAL A 124 15.98 1.42 7.56
CA VAL A 124 16.64 2.03 8.73
C VAL A 124 16.17 1.29 9.99
N VAL A 125 17.07 0.52 10.60
CA VAL A 125 16.75 -0.26 11.80
C VAL A 125 16.90 0.63 13.03
N HIS A 126 15.79 0.86 13.75
CA HIS A 126 15.75 1.57 15.03
C HIS A 126 15.97 0.63 16.23
N ARG A 127 15.51 -0.60 16.09
CA ARG A 127 15.65 -1.66 17.10
C ARG A 127 15.69 -3.03 16.43
N ALA A 128 16.66 -3.86 16.83
CA ALA A 128 16.78 -5.22 16.29
C ALA A 128 15.78 -6.19 16.99
N HIS A 129 15.58 -6.05 18.31
CA HIS A 129 14.76 -6.96 19.11
C HIS A 129 13.82 -6.22 20.07
N PRO A 130 12.50 -6.26 19.86
CA PRO A 130 11.81 -6.70 18.66
C PRO A 130 12.13 -5.79 17.47
N LEU A 131 12.21 -6.37 16.26
CA LEU A 131 12.58 -5.62 15.06
C LEU A 131 11.62 -4.46 14.78
N ASN A 132 12.19 -3.25 14.71
CA ASN A 132 11.50 -2.04 14.30
C ASN A 132 12.37 -1.29 13.29
N CYS A 133 11.87 -1.10 12.09
CA CYS A 133 12.61 -0.43 11.02
C CYS A 133 11.69 0.38 10.11
N GLU A 134 12.18 1.49 9.61
CA GLU A 134 11.44 2.37 8.70
C GLU A 134 12.00 2.34 7.27
N THR A 135 11.14 2.64 6.32
CA THR A 135 11.52 2.82 4.92
C THR A 135 12.19 4.17 4.76
N PRO A 136 13.45 4.25 4.31
CA PRO A 136 14.09 5.56 4.05
C PRO A 136 13.34 6.31 2.94
N LEU A 137 13.17 7.63 3.08
CA LEU A 137 12.46 8.46 2.10
C LEU A 137 12.85 8.19 0.64
N PRO A 138 14.16 8.05 0.29
CA PRO A 138 14.55 7.77 -1.08
C PRO A 138 14.04 6.44 -1.63
N ALA A 139 13.68 5.49 -0.78
CA ALA A 139 13.16 4.19 -1.19
C ALA A 139 11.64 4.22 -1.42
N LEU A 140 10.94 5.30 -1.04
CA LEU A 140 9.52 5.47 -1.32
C LEU A 140 9.22 5.78 -2.81
N THR A 141 10.26 5.89 -3.64
CA THR A 141 10.13 6.12 -5.08
C THR A 141 9.70 4.85 -5.82
N GLY A 142 8.91 4.98 -6.87
CA GLY A 142 8.71 3.91 -7.85
C GLY A 142 7.34 3.27 -7.94
N GLY A 143 6.29 3.85 -7.34
CA GLY A 143 4.93 3.33 -7.55
C GLY A 143 3.96 3.57 -6.41
N VAL A 144 2.76 3.03 -6.58
CA VAL A 144 1.71 3.13 -5.56
C VAL A 144 1.98 2.15 -4.41
N VAL A 145 2.48 0.95 -4.70
CA VAL A 145 2.76 -0.09 -3.70
C VAL A 145 4.27 -0.25 -3.49
N MET A 146 4.65 -0.48 -2.24
CA MET A 146 6.03 -0.77 -1.85
C MET A 146 6.31 -2.26 -1.96
N PRO A 147 7.51 -2.67 -2.42
CA PRO A 147 7.93 -4.07 -2.32
C PRO A 147 7.86 -4.59 -0.87
N ASN A 148 7.45 -5.85 -0.70
CA ASN A 148 7.27 -6.45 0.64
C ASN A 148 8.52 -6.29 1.52
N ALA A 149 9.71 -6.51 0.97
CA ALA A 149 10.98 -6.39 1.69
C ALA A 149 11.31 -4.96 2.15
N ARG A 150 10.71 -3.93 1.53
CA ARG A 150 10.94 -2.51 1.86
C ARG A 150 9.79 -1.86 2.61
N PHE A 151 8.76 -2.61 2.94
CA PHE A 151 7.66 -2.13 3.77
C PHE A 151 8.13 -2.01 5.21
N TYR A 152 7.87 -0.88 5.87
CA TYR A 152 8.31 -0.66 7.25
C TYR A 152 7.80 -1.73 8.22
N VAL A 153 8.54 -2.02 9.28
CA VAL A 153 8.19 -3.04 10.28
C VAL A 153 8.06 -2.39 11.66
N ARG A 154 6.94 -2.64 12.33
CA ARG A 154 6.69 -2.27 13.72
C ARG A 154 6.20 -3.48 14.51
N ASN A 155 6.99 -3.89 15.51
CA ASN A 155 6.67 -4.96 16.45
C ASN A 155 6.73 -4.46 17.89
N HIS A 156 5.76 -4.86 18.72
CA HIS A 156 5.77 -4.58 20.15
C HIS A 156 6.51 -5.69 20.92
N PHE A 157 6.35 -6.91 20.46
CA PHE A 157 6.95 -8.11 21.02
C PHE A 157 7.73 -8.87 19.94
N GLN A 158 8.40 -9.95 20.34
CA GLN A 158 9.11 -10.82 19.41
C GLN A 158 8.14 -11.42 18.38
N ILE A 159 8.66 -11.71 17.21
CA ILE A 159 7.91 -12.37 16.13
C ILE A 159 7.50 -13.76 16.62
N PRO A 160 6.19 -14.09 16.62
CA PRO A 160 5.75 -15.40 17.06
C PRO A 160 6.06 -16.46 16.02
N HIS A 161 6.47 -17.63 16.46
CA HIS A 161 6.56 -18.80 15.59
C HIS A 161 5.18 -19.45 15.50
N LEU A 162 4.58 -19.46 14.30
CA LEU A 162 3.27 -20.04 14.04
C LEU A 162 3.37 -21.14 12.98
N ASP A 163 2.96 -22.34 13.36
CA ASP A 163 2.75 -23.44 12.42
C ASP A 163 1.41 -23.22 11.69
N PRO A 164 1.39 -22.95 10.37
CA PRO A 164 0.15 -22.69 9.64
C PRO A 164 -0.78 -23.92 9.59
N ALA A 165 -0.27 -25.14 9.75
CA ALA A 165 -1.09 -26.34 9.83
C ALA A 165 -1.88 -26.44 11.12
N ALA A 166 -1.27 -26.02 12.24
CA ALA A 166 -1.90 -25.98 13.54
C ALA A 166 -2.66 -24.67 13.81
N TRP A 167 -2.36 -23.60 13.08
CA TRP A 167 -2.98 -22.31 13.30
C TRP A 167 -4.48 -22.30 13.04
N ARG A 168 -5.22 -21.58 13.87
CA ARG A 168 -6.67 -21.38 13.76
C ARG A 168 -7.01 -19.93 14.08
N LEU A 169 -8.04 -19.42 13.38
CA LEU A 169 -8.72 -18.18 13.72
C LEU A 169 -9.95 -18.54 14.57
N GLU A 170 -9.92 -18.17 15.84
CA GLU A 170 -11.06 -18.33 16.74
C GLU A 170 -11.96 -17.09 16.69
N VAL A 171 -13.27 -17.28 16.46
CA VAL A 171 -14.27 -16.20 16.50
C VAL A 171 -15.30 -16.55 17.56
N GLY A 172 -15.48 -15.69 18.55
CA GLY A 172 -16.32 -16.00 19.70
C GLY A 172 -16.88 -14.77 20.43
N GLY A 173 -17.26 -14.99 21.70
CA GLY A 173 -17.94 -13.98 22.51
C GLY A 173 -19.42 -13.85 22.15
N LEU A 174 -19.91 -12.63 21.94
CA LEU A 174 -21.32 -12.34 21.62
C LEU A 174 -21.66 -12.65 20.16
N VAL A 175 -21.55 -13.92 19.79
CA VAL A 175 -21.96 -14.47 18.48
C VAL A 175 -22.98 -15.61 18.67
N ASP A 176 -23.74 -15.91 17.62
CA ASP A 176 -24.70 -17.03 17.66
C ASP A 176 -23.99 -18.36 17.42
N ARG A 177 -22.96 -18.37 16.59
CA ARG A 177 -22.18 -19.55 16.18
C ARG A 177 -20.68 -19.24 16.29
N PRO A 178 -20.01 -19.66 17.35
CA PRO A 178 -18.55 -19.58 17.41
C PRO A 178 -17.90 -20.32 16.23
N LEU A 179 -16.82 -19.75 15.68
CA LEU A 179 -16.09 -20.35 14.57
C LEU A 179 -14.65 -20.64 14.98
N SER A 180 -14.11 -21.74 14.47
CA SER A 180 -12.68 -22.07 14.51
C SER A 180 -12.25 -22.41 13.09
N LEU A 181 -11.53 -21.50 12.43
CA LEU A 181 -11.21 -21.58 11.01
C LEU A 181 -9.73 -21.85 10.77
N THR A 182 -9.43 -22.85 9.96
CA THR A 182 -8.09 -23.05 9.41
C THR A 182 -7.75 -21.98 8.39
N LEU A 183 -6.47 -21.78 8.07
CA LEU A 183 -6.06 -20.88 7.00
C LEU A 183 -6.70 -21.25 5.65
N ALA A 184 -6.78 -22.55 5.34
CA ALA A 184 -7.43 -23.04 4.12
C ALA A 184 -8.92 -22.68 4.09
N GLN A 185 -9.63 -22.79 5.22
CA GLN A 185 -11.03 -22.38 5.32
C GLN A 185 -11.22 -20.87 5.17
N VAL A 186 -10.30 -20.05 5.74
CA VAL A 186 -10.32 -18.60 5.53
C VAL A 186 -10.10 -18.26 4.06
N ARG A 187 -9.14 -18.90 3.40
CA ARG A 187 -8.84 -18.69 1.96
C ARG A 187 -9.97 -19.15 1.03
N ALA A 188 -10.80 -20.10 1.46
CA ALA A 188 -11.97 -20.56 0.70
C ALA A 188 -13.17 -19.60 0.76
N LEU A 189 -13.14 -18.58 1.62
CA LEU A 189 -14.17 -17.55 1.67
C LEU A 189 -14.00 -16.54 0.52
N PRO A 190 -15.06 -15.79 0.15
CA PRO A 190 -14.96 -14.75 -0.88
C PRO A 190 -13.82 -13.77 -0.57
N SER A 191 -12.85 -13.70 -1.47
CA SER A 191 -11.69 -12.83 -1.35
C SER A 191 -11.91 -11.48 -2.01
N GLN A 192 -11.21 -10.48 -1.50
CA GLN A 192 -11.11 -9.15 -2.11
C GLN A 192 -9.71 -8.58 -1.91
N SER A 193 -9.33 -7.64 -2.75
CA SER A 193 -8.07 -6.90 -2.62
C SER A 193 -8.33 -5.43 -2.36
N ALA A 194 -7.48 -4.81 -1.55
CA ALA A 194 -7.51 -3.39 -1.27
C ALA A 194 -6.09 -2.83 -1.21
N VAL A 195 -5.85 -1.72 -1.92
CA VAL A 195 -4.60 -0.97 -1.78
C VAL A 195 -4.77 0.00 -0.61
N ALA A 196 -3.93 -0.16 0.41
CA ALA A 196 -4.00 0.67 1.60
C ALA A 196 -2.61 1.08 2.10
N THR A 197 -2.52 2.36 2.48
CA THR A 197 -1.38 2.92 3.20
C THR A 197 -1.55 2.62 4.68
N LEU A 198 -0.54 2.00 5.28
CA LEU A 198 -0.43 1.83 6.72
C LEU A 198 0.65 2.77 7.25
N GLU A 199 0.31 3.54 8.27
CA GLU A 199 1.20 4.47 8.95
C GLU A 199 1.27 4.14 10.45
N CYS A 200 2.46 4.09 11.02
CA CYS A 200 2.63 4.00 12.46
C CYS A 200 2.12 5.29 13.12
N ALA A 201 1.33 5.19 14.19
CA ALA A 201 0.85 6.37 14.91
C ALA A 201 1.99 7.26 15.46
N GLY A 202 3.18 6.69 15.66
CA GLY A 202 4.38 7.41 16.09
C GLY A 202 5.26 7.94 14.95
N ASN A 203 4.84 7.81 13.70
CA ASN A 203 5.61 8.29 12.54
C ASN A 203 5.91 9.79 12.66
N GLY A 204 7.18 10.20 12.52
CA GLY A 204 7.63 11.59 12.70
C GLY A 204 7.89 11.98 14.16
N ARG A 205 7.98 11.02 15.11
CA ARG A 205 8.18 11.32 16.53
C ARG A 205 9.46 12.11 16.79
N VAL A 206 10.53 11.87 16.04
CA VAL A 206 11.81 12.60 16.16
C VAL A 206 11.64 14.12 15.99
N GLY A 207 10.61 14.57 15.29
CA GLY A 207 10.31 15.99 15.06
C GLY A 207 9.44 16.66 16.15
N LEU A 208 9.19 15.99 17.27
CA LEU A 208 8.43 16.60 18.38
C LEU A 208 9.34 17.32 19.36
N GLU A 209 9.00 18.54 19.69
CA GLU A 209 9.70 19.35 20.68
C GLU A 209 8.69 19.85 21.76
N PRO A 210 8.97 19.57 23.05
CA PRO A 210 10.03 18.73 23.57
C PRO A 210 9.91 17.26 23.13
N SER A 211 11.06 16.55 23.05
CA SER A 211 11.12 15.14 22.66
C SER A 211 10.33 14.25 23.64
N VAL A 212 9.79 13.16 23.12
CA VAL A 212 8.95 12.23 23.87
C VAL A 212 9.49 10.79 23.78
N PRO A 213 9.22 9.92 24.77
CA PRO A 213 9.67 8.53 24.75
C PRO A 213 9.02 7.71 23.62
N GLY A 214 9.62 6.57 23.31
CA GLY A 214 9.17 5.60 22.30
C GLY A 214 10.14 5.46 21.14
N GLU A 215 9.80 4.66 20.13
CA GLU A 215 10.63 4.52 18.94
C GLU A 215 10.74 5.87 18.23
N GLN A 216 11.97 6.32 18.04
CA GLN A 216 12.28 7.62 17.42
C GLN A 216 12.19 7.54 15.89
N TRP A 217 11.00 7.27 15.39
CA TRP A 217 10.73 7.23 13.96
C TRP A 217 11.06 8.58 13.32
N GLY A 218 11.76 8.51 12.19
CA GLY A 218 11.76 9.58 11.21
C GLY A 218 10.38 9.72 10.57
N VAL A 219 10.31 9.88 9.27
CA VAL A 219 9.02 10.01 8.54
C VAL A 219 8.69 8.78 7.67
N GLY A 220 9.51 7.73 7.75
CA GLY A 220 9.44 6.54 6.90
C GLY A 220 8.66 5.36 7.50
N ALA A 221 8.06 5.51 8.71
CA ALA A 221 7.20 4.47 9.27
C ALA A 221 5.80 4.51 8.62
N VAL A 222 5.78 4.52 7.29
CA VAL A 222 4.60 4.53 6.42
C VAL A 222 4.91 3.78 5.13
N SER A 223 3.98 2.95 4.66
CA SER A 223 4.10 2.26 3.37
C SER A 223 2.72 1.87 2.84
N THR A 224 2.61 1.72 1.53
CA THR A 224 1.39 1.26 0.86
C THR A 224 1.61 -0.11 0.25
N ALA A 225 0.64 -1.01 0.39
CA ALA A 225 0.63 -2.31 -0.27
C ALA A 225 -0.77 -2.67 -0.76
N GLU A 226 -0.85 -3.63 -1.66
CA GLU A 226 -2.07 -4.34 -1.97
C GLU A 226 -2.24 -5.50 -0.99
N TRP A 227 -3.37 -5.53 -0.32
CA TRP A 227 -3.74 -6.54 0.66
C TRP A 227 -4.85 -7.40 0.11
N THR A 228 -4.65 -8.71 0.06
CA THR A 228 -5.69 -9.67 -0.36
C THR A 228 -6.13 -10.53 0.80
N GLY A 229 -7.45 -10.68 0.95
CA GLY A 229 -8.02 -11.43 2.06
C GLY A 229 -9.54 -11.46 2.01
N VAL A 230 -10.15 -11.71 3.15
CA VAL A 230 -11.60 -11.82 3.33
C VAL A 230 -12.11 -10.59 4.08
N ALA A 231 -13.25 -10.04 3.66
CA ALA A 231 -13.89 -8.97 4.43
C ALA A 231 -14.18 -9.45 5.86
N LEU A 232 -13.81 -8.66 6.87
CA LEU A 232 -14.13 -8.96 8.25
C LEU A 232 -15.63 -9.19 8.45
N THR A 233 -16.47 -8.40 7.78
CA THR A 233 -17.94 -8.50 7.82
C THR A 233 -18.46 -9.84 7.32
N GLU A 234 -17.80 -10.48 6.36
CA GLU A 234 -18.15 -11.83 5.87
C GLU A 234 -17.98 -12.90 6.96
N VAL A 235 -16.88 -12.85 7.69
CA VAL A 235 -16.61 -13.78 8.79
C VAL A 235 -17.57 -13.53 9.96
N LEU A 236 -17.82 -12.27 10.30
CA LEU A 236 -18.76 -11.91 11.37
C LEU A 236 -20.20 -12.25 11.02
N ALA A 237 -20.62 -12.11 9.77
CA ALA A 237 -21.96 -12.53 9.32
C ALA A 237 -22.16 -14.05 9.47
N ARG A 238 -21.12 -14.86 9.20
CA ARG A 238 -21.16 -16.31 9.42
C ARG A 238 -21.28 -16.69 10.90
N ALA A 239 -20.61 -15.93 11.76
CA ALA A 239 -20.68 -16.12 13.21
C ALA A 239 -22.02 -15.68 13.81
N GLY A 240 -22.71 -14.71 13.18
CA GLY A 240 -23.96 -14.14 13.69
C GLY A 240 -23.71 -13.22 14.89
N VAL A 241 -23.51 -11.93 14.63
CA VAL A 241 -23.24 -10.92 15.67
C VAL A 241 -24.48 -10.64 16.48
N LYS A 242 -24.45 -10.85 17.79
CA LYS A 242 -25.58 -10.53 18.68
C LYS A 242 -25.76 -9.02 18.81
N SER A 243 -26.99 -8.56 18.90
CA SER A 243 -27.33 -7.13 19.03
C SER A 243 -26.77 -6.44 20.26
N THR A 244 -26.41 -7.22 21.29
CA THR A 244 -25.77 -6.73 22.50
C THR A 244 -24.26 -6.49 22.35
N ALA A 245 -23.63 -6.97 21.28
CA ALA A 245 -22.21 -6.70 21.00
C ALA A 245 -21.97 -5.20 20.73
N ARG A 246 -20.94 -4.64 21.32
CA ARG A 246 -20.54 -3.25 21.17
C ARG A 246 -19.18 -3.11 20.55
N GLU A 247 -18.25 -4.03 20.87
CA GLU A 247 -16.89 -4.02 20.36
C GLU A 247 -16.46 -5.40 19.85
N VAL A 248 -15.54 -5.36 18.92
CA VAL A 248 -14.83 -6.50 18.36
C VAL A 248 -13.37 -6.37 18.76
N VAL A 249 -12.89 -7.29 19.57
CA VAL A 249 -11.50 -7.36 20.03
C VAL A 249 -10.72 -8.32 19.14
N PHE A 250 -9.54 -7.90 18.71
CA PHE A 250 -8.61 -8.65 17.89
C PHE A 250 -7.38 -8.97 18.71
N THR A 251 -7.09 -10.25 18.91
CA THR A 251 -5.94 -10.73 19.67
C THR A 251 -4.91 -11.37 18.74
N ALA A 252 -3.69 -10.88 18.84
CA ALA A 252 -2.53 -11.43 18.13
C ALA A 252 -1.88 -12.61 18.85
N ALA A 253 -1.01 -13.32 18.14
CA ALA A 253 -0.20 -14.39 18.75
C ALA A 253 1.00 -13.85 19.55
N ASP A 254 1.56 -12.70 19.13
CA ASP A 254 2.70 -12.09 19.78
C ASP A 254 2.35 -11.62 21.20
N ARG A 255 3.30 -11.84 22.12
CA ARG A 255 3.17 -11.50 23.52
C ARG A 255 4.52 -11.18 24.14
N GLY A 256 4.52 -10.42 25.21
CA GLY A 256 5.73 -10.11 25.94
C GLY A 256 5.48 -9.31 27.20
N PRO A 257 6.51 -9.09 28.00
CA PRO A 257 6.42 -8.27 29.19
C PRO A 257 6.23 -6.80 28.82
N VAL A 258 5.50 -6.08 29.65
CA VAL A 258 5.36 -4.63 29.62
C VAL A 258 5.69 -4.11 31.02
N GLU A 259 6.53 -3.08 31.07
CA GLU A 259 6.89 -2.46 32.35
C GLU A 259 5.64 -1.95 33.09
N GLY A 260 5.56 -2.29 34.36
CA GLY A 260 4.43 -1.93 35.22
C GLY A 260 3.21 -2.85 35.15
N LEU A 261 3.27 -3.93 34.36
CA LEU A 261 2.21 -4.94 34.31
C LEU A 261 2.70 -6.30 34.85
N ASP A 262 1.80 -7.01 35.54
CA ASP A 262 2.07 -8.36 36.03
C ASP A 262 1.98 -9.39 34.92
N GLY A 263 3.14 -9.94 34.53
CA GLY A 263 3.26 -10.98 33.51
C GLY A 263 3.16 -10.48 32.06
N PRO A 264 3.40 -11.39 31.08
CA PRO A 264 3.36 -11.05 29.67
C PRO A 264 1.93 -10.87 29.17
N ILE A 265 1.69 -9.80 28.41
CA ILE A 265 0.41 -9.54 27.74
C ILE A 265 0.49 -9.84 26.25
N ARG A 266 -0.66 -10.05 25.59
CA ARG A 266 -0.79 -10.15 24.14
C ARG A 266 -0.99 -8.77 23.53
N PHE A 267 -0.63 -8.66 22.25
CA PHE A 267 -1.04 -7.48 21.49
C PHE A 267 -2.53 -7.59 21.13
N GLU A 268 -3.30 -6.60 21.54
CA GLU A 268 -4.74 -6.56 21.33
C GLU A 268 -5.22 -5.17 20.98
N ARG A 269 -6.21 -5.10 20.08
CA ARG A 269 -6.90 -3.86 19.70
C ARG A 269 -8.38 -4.15 19.48
N SER A 270 -9.21 -3.13 19.57
CA SER A 270 -10.63 -3.26 19.25
C SER A 270 -11.11 -2.22 18.24
N LEU A 271 -12.22 -2.55 17.58
CA LEU A 271 -13.07 -1.63 16.84
C LEU A 271 -14.49 -1.71 17.39
N SER A 272 -15.22 -0.59 17.40
CA SER A 272 -16.64 -0.66 17.71
C SER A 272 -17.42 -1.35 16.59
N VAL A 273 -18.48 -2.08 16.95
CA VAL A 273 -19.37 -2.74 15.97
C VAL A 273 -19.94 -1.73 14.97
N SER A 274 -20.21 -0.49 15.42
CA SER A 274 -20.70 0.58 14.54
C SER A 274 -19.69 1.03 13.47
N GLN A 275 -18.40 0.82 13.68
CA GLN A 275 -17.33 1.18 12.73
C GLN A 275 -17.08 0.10 11.68
N LEU A 276 -17.52 -1.14 11.89
CA LEU A 276 -17.21 -2.28 11.02
C LEU A 276 -17.61 -2.05 9.56
N GLY A 277 -18.81 -1.52 9.33
CA GLY A 277 -19.34 -1.29 7.97
C GLY A 277 -18.54 -0.23 7.19
N SER A 278 -18.07 0.82 7.86
CA SER A 278 -17.36 1.94 7.23
C SER A 278 -15.85 1.72 7.15
N ALA A 279 -15.30 0.86 8.02
CA ALA A 279 -13.85 0.63 8.12
C ALA A 279 -13.29 -0.16 6.91
N GLY A 280 -14.13 -0.94 6.20
CA GLY A 280 -13.65 -1.80 5.11
C GLY A 280 -12.56 -2.79 5.56
N ALA A 281 -12.64 -3.24 6.82
CA ALA A 281 -11.62 -4.07 7.45
C ALA A 281 -11.48 -5.42 6.74
N LEU A 282 -10.23 -5.85 6.53
CA LEU A 282 -9.85 -7.03 5.77
C LEU A 282 -9.04 -7.99 6.64
N LEU A 283 -9.35 -9.25 6.63
CA LEU A 283 -8.54 -10.34 7.15
C LEU A 283 -7.59 -10.79 6.04
N ALA A 284 -6.42 -10.16 5.98
CA ALA A 284 -5.47 -10.34 4.89
C ALA A 284 -4.57 -11.55 5.12
N TYR A 285 -4.42 -12.38 4.09
CA TYR A 285 -3.53 -13.53 4.02
C TYR A 285 -2.48 -13.42 2.91
N ALA A 286 -2.57 -12.37 2.08
CA ALA A 286 -1.59 -12.09 1.04
C ALA A 286 -1.28 -10.59 0.97
N MET A 287 -0.09 -10.25 0.47
CA MET A 287 0.43 -8.90 0.32
C MET A 287 1.15 -8.79 -1.02
N ASN A 288 0.74 -7.82 -1.86
CA ASN A 288 1.29 -7.60 -3.20
C ASN A 288 1.30 -8.86 -4.10
N GLY A 289 0.23 -9.67 -4.04
CA GLY A 289 0.09 -10.88 -4.84
C GLY A 289 0.87 -12.10 -4.33
N GLU A 290 1.60 -11.98 -3.21
CA GLU A 290 2.38 -13.06 -2.59
C GLU A 290 1.78 -13.48 -1.26
N ASN A 291 2.22 -14.62 -0.71
CA ASN A 291 1.93 -14.96 0.68
C ASN A 291 2.31 -13.80 1.59
N LEU A 292 1.48 -13.57 2.60
CA LEU A 292 1.79 -12.58 3.63
C LEU A 292 3.15 -12.89 4.28
N PRO A 293 4.15 -11.99 4.22
CA PRO A 293 5.43 -12.24 4.86
C PRO A 293 5.29 -12.37 6.38
N VAL A 294 6.17 -13.15 7.02
CA VAL A 294 6.17 -13.34 8.48
C VAL A 294 6.24 -12.00 9.22
N LEU A 295 7.12 -11.08 8.79
CA LEU A 295 7.25 -9.72 9.35
C LEU A 295 5.98 -8.90 9.27
N HIS A 296 5.12 -9.20 8.32
CA HIS A 296 3.87 -8.48 8.06
C HIS A 296 2.63 -9.21 8.58
N GLY A 297 2.80 -10.34 9.31
CA GLY A 297 1.73 -10.96 10.09
C GLY A 297 1.21 -12.29 9.59
N TYR A 298 2.01 -13.08 8.81
CA TYR A 298 1.66 -14.44 8.42
C TYR A 298 1.24 -15.31 9.63
N PRO A 299 0.19 -16.16 9.55
CA PRO A 299 -0.57 -16.49 8.34
C PRO A 299 -1.76 -15.56 8.05
N LEU A 300 -2.19 -14.76 9.01
CA LEU A 300 -3.34 -13.85 8.88
C LEU A 300 -3.12 -12.57 9.68
N ARG A 301 -3.51 -11.45 9.11
CA ARG A 301 -3.59 -10.17 9.81
C ARG A 301 -4.88 -9.45 9.57
N LEU A 302 -5.25 -8.58 10.49
CA LEU A 302 -6.23 -7.54 10.24
C LEU A 302 -5.57 -6.37 9.51
N VAL A 303 -6.26 -5.82 8.52
CA VAL A 303 -5.96 -4.53 7.89
C VAL A 303 -7.20 -3.65 8.01
N VAL A 304 -7.04 -2.46 8.59
CA VAL A 304 -8.10 -1.46 8.71
C VAL A 304 -7.71 -0.26 7.87
N PRO A 305 -8.18 -0.16 6.61
CA PRO A 305 -7.78 0.89 5.70
C PRO A 305 -8.10 2.28 6.24
N GLY A 306 -7.14 3.21 6.09
CA GLY A 306 -7.29 4.59 6.56
C GLY A 306 -7.07 4.81 8.06
N TRP A 307 -6.89 3.75 8.86
CA TRP A 307 -6.54 3.86 10.27
C TRP A 307 -5.03 3.75 10.48
N TYR A 308 -4.54 4.37 11.56
CA TYR A 308 -3.17 4.10 12.00
C TYR A 308 -2.95 2.59 12.18
N ALA A 309 -1.78 2.12 11.75
CA ALA A 309 -1.45 0.69 11.63
C ALA A 309 -1.55 -0.10 12.94
N VAL A 310 -1.60 0.56 14.09
CA VAL A 310 -1.85 -0.08 15.38
C VAL A 310 -3.18 -0.83 15.41
N ALA A 311 -4.18 -0.41 14.64
CA ALA A 311 -5.45 -1.12 14.48
C ALA A 311 -5.35 -2.35 13.57
N SER A 312 -4.31 -2.44 12.75
CA SER A 312 -4.09 -3.52 11.77
C SER A 312 -3.26 -4.65 12.41
N VAL A 313 -3.91 -5.44 13.25
CA VAL A 313 -3.31 -6.48 14.11
C VAL A 313 -2.66 -7.58 13.29
N LYS A 314 -1.35 -7.82 13.47
CA LYS A 314 -0.57 -8.90 12.85
C LYS A 314 -0.74 -10.23 13.60
N TRP A 315 -0.45 -11.35 12.93
CA TRP A 315 -0.49 -12.69 13.55
C TRP A 315 -1.79 -12.94 14.31
N LEU A 316 -2.90 -12.59 13.68
CA LEU A 316 -4.24 -12.63 14.27
C LEU A 316 -4.63 -14.09 14.57
N THR A 317 -5.07 -14.36 15.82
CA THR A 317 -5.53 -15.69 16.24
C THR A 317 -6.95 -15.69 16.79
N ARG A 318 -7.46 -14.53 17.26
CA ARG A 318 -8.78 -14.47 17.88
C ARG A 318 -9.51 -13.18 17.53
N ILE A 319 -10.79 -13.32 17.32
CA ILE A 319 -11.77 -12.23 17.20
C ILE A 319 -12.85 -12.49 18.26
N GLU A 320 -13.05 -11.56 19.19
CA GLU A 320 -14.02 -11.71 20.26
C GLU A 320 -14.96 -10.51 20.31
N LEU A 321 -16.27 -10.78 20.30
CA LEU A 321 -17.30 -9.76 20.42
C LEU A 321 -17.73 -9.59 21.87
N ILE A 322 -17.70 -8.36 22.37
CA ILE A 322 -17.99 -8.03 23.76
C ILE A 322 -19.04 -6.92 23.89
N ALA A 323 -19.73 -6.85 25.05
CA ALA A 323 -20.75 -5.85 25.33
C ALA A 323 -20.19 -4.56 25.93
N GLN A 324 -19.00 -4.59 26.50
CA GLN A 324 -18.37 -3.46 27.21
C GLN A 324 -17.26 -2.86 26.38
N PRO A 325 -16.93 -1.58 26.57
CA PRO A 325 -15.74 -0.98 25.96
C PRO A 325 -14.47 -1.76 26.35
N PHE A 326 -13.67 -2.10 25.34
CA PHE A 326 -12.41 -2.80 25.55
C PHE A 326 -11.37 -1.89 26.22
N ARG A 327 -10.69 -2.41 27.24
CA ARG A 327 -9.67 -1.70 28.04
C ARG A 327 -8.34 -2.44 28.07
N GLY A 328 -7.76 -2.69 26.88
CA GLY A 328 -6.45 -3.29 26.77
C GLY A 328 -5.33 -2.26 26.79
N HIS A 329 -4.12 -2.65 27.17
CA HIS A 329 -2.94 -1.79 27.28
C HIS A 329 -2.70 -0.96 26.00
N PHE A 330 -2.79 -1.57 24.82
CA PHE A 330 -2.59 -0.89 23.55
C PHE A 330 -3.83 -0.13 23.06
N GLN A 331 -4.90 -0.02 23.86
CA GLN A 331 -6.11 0.71 23.57
C GLN A 331 -6.28 1.93 24.47
N THR A 332 -5.98 1.78 25.78
CA THR A 332 -6.27 2.78 26.81
C THR A 332 -5.02 3.39 27.44
N ASP A 333 -3.92 2.62 27.60
CA ASP A 333 -2.68 3.12 28.23
C ASP A 333 -1.67 3.60 27.18
N ARG A 334 -1.75 3.04 25.97
CA ARG A 334 -0.98 3.44 24.78
C ARG A 334 -1.94 3.71 23.62
N TYR A 335 -1.45 4.40 22.61
CA TYR A 335 -2.17 4.70 21.35
C TYR A 335 -3.49 5.46 21.58
N HIS A 336 -3.45 6.43 22.48
CA HIS A 336 -4.50 7.40 22.71
C HIS A 336 -3.92 8.84 22.71
N ILE A 337 -4.77 9.82 22.48
CA ILE A 337 -4.50 11.25 22.70
C ILE A 337 -5.63 11.78 23.59
N ASP A 338 -5.26 12.28 24.76
CA ASP A 338 -6.22 12.77 25.77
C ASP A 338 -7.32 11.72 26.11
N GLY A 339 -6.91 10.45 26.28
CA GLY A 339 -7.82 9.34 26.60
C GLY A 339 -8.65 8.81 25.42
N THR A 340 -8.57 9.43 24.24
CA THR A 340 -9.26 8.97 23.04
C THR A 340 -8.30 8.09 22.20
N PRO A 341 -8.62 6.84 21.91
CA PRO A 341 -7.80 5.98 21.07
C PRO A 341 -7.55 6.58 19.69
N VAL A 342 -6.30 6.51 19.21
CA VAL A 342 -5.99 6.92 17.82
C VAL A 342 -6.67 5.98 16.84
N THR A 343 -7.28 6.55 15.80
CA THR A 343 -8.07 5.85 14.78
C THR A 343 -7.60 6.22 13.38
N LEU A 344 -8.26 7.17 12.72
CA LEU A 344 -7.94 7.60 11.37
C LEU A 344 -6.58 8.29 11.30
N GLN A 345 -5.82 7.95 10.25
CA GLN A 345 -4.61 8.67 9.90
C GLN A 345 -4.93 10.15 9.64
N GLU A 346 -4.11 11.03 10.18
CA GLU A 346 -4.20 12.45 9.86
C GLU A 346 -3.73 12.71 8.42
N VAL A 347 -4.19 13.82 7.85
CA VAL A 347 -3.72 14.25 6.53
C VAL A 347 -2.23 14.59 6.59
N ARG A 348 -1.46 14.07 5.63
CA ARG A 348 -0.01 14.25 5.59
C ARG A 348 0.51 14.29 4.16
N SER A 349 1.59 15.05 3.94
CA SER A 349 2.38 15.08 2.71
C SER A 349 3.85 15.02 3.07
N LEU A 350 4.62 14.29 2.27
CA LEU A 350 6.07 14.22 2.37
C LEU A 350 6.71 14.63 1.04
N VAL A 351 7.76 15.43 1.09
CA VAL A 351 8.67 15.66 -0.04
C VAL A 351 9.60 14.44 -0.13
N ILE A 352 9.67 13.80 -1.29
CA ILE A 352 10.54 12.65 -1.55
C ILE A 352 11.75 13.06 -2.40
N GLU A 353 11.53 13.95 -3.36
CA GLU A 353 12.55 14.53 -4.23
C GLU A 353 12.36 16.05 -4.31
N PRO A 354 13.45 16.82 -4.16
CA PRO A 354 14.83 16.42 -3.87
C PRO A 354 15.02 15.85 -2.47
N ARG A 355 16.12 15.08 -2.27
CA ARG A 355 16.43 14.44 -0.99
C ARG A 355 17.02 15.44 0.00
N PRO A 356 16.88 15.21 1.32
CA PRO A 356 17.56 16.02 2.33
C PRO A 356 19.08 16.09 2.06
N GLY A 357 19.65 17.29 2.10
CA GLY A 357 21.08 17.52 1.85
C GLY A 357 21.54 17.37 0.39
N GLN A 358 20.62 17.14 -0.55
CA GLN A 358 20.96 17.04 -1.97
C GLN A 358 21.43 18.39 -2.50
N LEU A 359 22.51 18.37 -3.33
CA LEU A 359 22.89 19.51 -4.16
C LEU A 359 21.92 19.61 -5.35
N VAL A 360 21.32 20.77 -5.54
CA VAL A 360 20.38 21.05 -6.62
C VAL A 360 20.90 22.25 -7.42
N GLU A 361 21.15 22.04 -8.70
CA GLU A 361 21.56 23.12 -9.60
C GLU A 361 20.40 24.14 -9.77
N PRO A 362 20.72 25.44 -9.89
CA PRO A 362 19.73 26.46 -10.21
C PRO A 362 18.93 26.16 -11.47
N GLY A 363 17.71 26.71 -11.55
CA GLY A 363 16.80 26.49 -12.68
C GLY A 363 15.55 25.72 -12.31
N GLN A 364 14.82 25.24 -13.32
CA GLN A 364 13.61 24.44 -13.11
C GLN A 364 13.96 23.00 -12.74
N ARG A 365 13.40 22.51 -11.64
CA ARG A 365 13.55 21.14 -11.17
C ARG A 365 12.20 20.58 -10.71
N VAL A 366 12.02 19.29 -10.87
CA VAL A 366 10.83 18.62 -10.39
C VAL A 366 10.97 18.33 -8.90
N VAL A 367 10.01 18.81 -8.11
CA VAL A 367 9.80 18.42 -6.72
C VAL A 367 8.69 17.39 -6.70
N ARG A 368 8.91 16.27 -6.02
CA ARG A 368 7.94 15.16 -5.94
C ARG A 368 7.72 14.70 -4.52
N GLY A 369 6.53 14.17 -4.30
CA GLY A 369 6.22 13.57 -3.01
C GLY A 369 4.95 12.74 -3.03
N VAL A 370 4.58 12.29 -1.84
CA VAL A 370 3.36 11.53 -1.58
C VAL A 370 2.51 12.21 -0.53
N ALA A 371 1.20 12.04 -0.62
CA ALA A 371 0.26 12.54 0.38
C ALA A 371 -0.86 11.53 0.63
N TRP A 372 -1.33 11.44 1.87
CA TRP A 372 -2.39 10.53 2.29
C TRP A 372 -3.25 11.13 3.39
N SER A 373 -4.41 10.49 3.61
CA SER A 373 -5.33 10.77 4.70
C SER A 373 -6.20 9.54 4.97
N GLY A 374 -6.53 9.32 6.21
CA GLY A 374 -7.43 8.24 6.62
C GLY A 374 -8.90 8.55 6.38
N ALA A 375 -9.31 9.82 6.38
CA ALA A 375 -10.73 10.18 6.29
C ALA A 375 -11.24 10.26 4.86
N ALA A 376 -10.46 10.84 3.94
CA ALA A 376 -10.89 11.10 2.57
C ALA A 376 -9.67 11.15 1.62
N PRO A 377 -9.86 10.95 0.31
CA PRO A 377 -8.81 11.13 -0.67
C PRO A 377 -8.20 12.53 -0.65
N ILE A 378 -6.90 12.63 -0.93
CA ILE A 378 -6.22 13.92 -1.10
C ILE A 378 -6.77 14.63 -2.32
N CYS A 379 -7.15 15.90 -2.16
CA CYS A 379 -7.66 16.76 -3.24
C CYS A 379 -6.71 17.90 -3.61
N ARG A 380 -5.78 18.27 -2.73
CA ARG A 380 -4.82 19.37 -2.98
C ARG A 380 -3.51 19.11 -2.25
N VAL A 381 -2.42 19.42 -2.93
CA VAL A 381 -1.09 19.55 -2.32
C VAL A 381 -0.51 20.88 -2.76
N GLU A 382 0.14 21.57 -1.84
CA GLU A 382 0.85 22.81 -2.12
C GLU A 382 2.30 22.69 -1.63
N VAL A 383 3.18 23.32 -2.34
CA VAL A 383 4.62 23.36 -2.07
C VAL A 383 5.08 24.78 -1.92
N SER A 384 5.93 25.05 -0.93
CA SER A 384 6.60 26.33 -0.72
C SER A 384 8.11 26.11 -0.80
N ILE A 385 8.79 26.98 -1.56
CA ILE A 385 10.25 27.02 -1.67
C ILE A 385 10.71 28.24 -0.88
N GLU A 386 11.73 28.07 -0.02
CA GLU A 386 12.33 29.12 0.81
C GLU A 386 11.30 29.95 1.59
N HIS A 387 10.27 29.27 2.13
CA HIS A 387 9.16 29.92 2.82
C HIS A 387 8.40 30.97 1.98
N GLY A 388 8.57 30.95 0.66
CA GLY A 388 7.82 31.77 -0.28
C GLY A 388 6.37 31.33 -0.42
N PRO A 389 5.63 31.90 -1.39
CA PRO A 389 4.22 31.57 -1.61
C PRO A 389 3.98 30.09 -1.85
N TRP A 390 2.86 29.58 -1.34
CA TRP A 390 2.38 28.25 -1.62
C TRP A 390 1.95 28.10 -3.07
N GLN A 391 2.52 27.14 -3.78
CA GLN A 391 2.24 26.82 -5.18
C GLN A 391 1.51 25.48 -5.27
N PRO A 392 0.41 25.39 -6.05
CA PRO A 392 -0.31 24.14 -6.20
C PRO A 392 0.52 23.11 -6.96
N ALA A 393 0.67 21.90 -6.40
CA ALA A 393 1.28 20.77 -7.06
C ALA A 393 0.24 19.98 -7.87
N THR A 394 0.68 19.31 -8.92
CA THR A 394 -0.14 18.41 -9.73
C THR A 394 -0.23 17.06 -9.03
N LEU A 395 -1.45 16.62 -8.72
CA LEU A 395 -1.69 15.27 -8.21
C LEU A 395 -1.63 14.27 -9.36
N THR A 396 -0.84 13.21 -9.20
CA THR A 396 -0.63 12.19 -10.22
C THR A 396 -1.18 10.83 -9.81
N GLY A 397 -1.37 9.94 -10.80
CA GLY A 397 -1.89 8.60 -10.56
C GLY A 397 -3.39 8.52 -10.28
N GLU A 398 -3.85 7.30 -10.07
CA GLU A 398 -5.25 6.98 -9.78
C GLU A 398 -5.66 7.42 -8.37
N VAL A 399 -6.89 7.92 -8.23
CA VAL A 399 -7.48 8.25 -6.92
C VAL A 399 -7.94 6.96 -6.23
N ARG A 400 -7.32 6.60 -5.12
CA ARG A 400 -7.71 5.46 -4.27
C ARG A 400 -7.96 5.95 -2.85
N ARG A 401 -9.08 5.54 -2.26
CA ARG A 401 -9.58 6.12 -1.01
C ARG A 401 -8.59 6.04 0.17
N HIS A 402 -7.86 4.94 0.31
CA HIS A 402 -7.00 4.67 1.47
C HIS A 402 -5.53 4.48 1.09
N SER A 403 -5.16 4.91 -0.12
CA SER A 403 -3.79 4.87 -0.61
C SER A 403 -3.20 6.26 -0.67
N TRP A 404 -1.91 6.35 -0.47
CA TRP A 404 -1.24 7.60 -0.78
C TRP A 404 -1.40 7.97 -2.24
N ARG A 405 -1.26 9.28 -2.52
CA ARG A 405 -1.30 9.86 -3.86
C ARG A 405 0.00 10.58 -4.13
N TRP A 406 0.58 10.33 -5.28
CA TRP A 406 1.75 11.05 -5.75
C TRP A 406 1.37 12.47 -6.17
N TRP A 407 2.32 13.38 -6.01
CA TRP A 407 2.23 14.74 -6.51
C TRP A 407 3.57 15.22 -7.03
N GLU A 408 3.54 16.19 -7.95
CA GLU A 408 4.73 16.82 -8.50
C GLU A 408 4.51 18.31 -8.77
N LEU A 409 5.59 19.08 -8.64
CA LEU A 409 5.66 20.51 -8.97
C LEU A 409 6.95 20.77 -9.75
N LEU A 410 6.87 21.45 -10.88
CA LEU A 410 8.03 22.03 -11.53
C LEU A 410 8.36 23.35 -10.83
N ALA A 411 9.28 23.31 -9.90
CA ALA A 411 9.72 24.45 -9.09
C ALA A 411 10.98 25.09 -9.66
N ARG A 412 11.13 26.39 -9.48
CA ARG A 412 12.34 27.14 -9.83
C ARG A 412 13.18 27.35 -8.59
N PHE A 413 14.43 26.90 -8.67
CA PHE A 413 15.46 27.15 -7.66
C PHE A 413 16.36 28.30 -8.14
N GLU A 414 16.51 29.32 -7.28
CA GLU A 414 17.30 30.51 -7.59
C GLU A 414 18.42 30.63 -6.53
N GLY A 415 19.62 31.07 -6.97
CA GLY A 415 20.71 31.38 -6.06
C GLY A 415 21.57 30.18 -5.64
N HIS A 416 22.40 30.43 -4.63
CA HIS A 416 23.31 29.48 -4.01
C HIS A 416 23.07 29.48 -2.49
N GLY A 417 23.17 28.31 -1.86
CA GLY A 417 23.05 28.16 -0.41
C GLY A 417 21.93 27.21 0.00
N ASP A 418 21.56 27.26 1.28
CA ASP A 418 20.53 26.39 1.86
C ASP A 418 19.13 26.80 1.38
N VAL A 419 18.39 25.82 0.89
CA VAL A 419 17.00 26.00 0.40
C VAL A 419 16.08 25.06 1.17
N ALA A 420 14.96 25.59 1.67
CA ALA A 420 13.91 24.82 2.30
C ALA A 420 12.78 24.53 1.30
N VAL A 421 12.41 23.24 1.18
CA VAL A 421 11.25 22.79 0.40
C VAL A 421 10.22 22.21 1.37
N ARG A 422 9.00 22.77 1.35
CA ARG A 422 7.92 22.41 2.26
C ARG A 422 6.71 21.93 1.47
N SER A 423 5.99 20.92 1.98
CA SER A 423 4.74 20.46 1.37
C SER A 423 3.63 20.33 2.38
N ARG A 424 2.40 20.72 1.98
CA ARG A 424 1.19 20.49 2.75
C ARG A 424 0.06 19.94 1.88
N ALA A 425 -0.76 19.06 2.47
CA ALA A 425 -1.89 18.44 1.79
C ALA A 425 -3.23 18.84 2.40
N MET A 426 -4.28 18.75 1.59
CA MET A 426 -5.68 18.85 1.99
C MET A 426 -6.43 17.63 1.44
N ASP A 427 -7.34 17.07 2.23
CA ASP A 427 -8.25 16.00 1.81
C ASP A 427 -9.63 16.55 1.42
N LEU A 428 -10.46 15.70 0.80
CA LEU A 428 -11.83 16.05 0.40
C LEU A 428 -12.78 16.32 1.59
N ALA A 429 -12.38 15.98 2.82
CA ALA A 429 -13.12 16.35 4.03
C ALA A 429 -12.72 17.74 4.56
N GLY A 430 -11.81 18.45 3.87
CA GLY A 430 -11.34 19.79 4.23
C GLY A 430 -10.26 19.81 5.31
N ARG A 431 -9.70 18.67 5.71
CA ARG A 431 -8.60 18.62 6.68
C ARG A 431 -7.29 18.99 6.01
N THR A 432 -6.46 19.74 6.70
CA THR A 432 -5.14 20.20 6.22
C THR A 432 -4.05 19.92 7.25
N GLN A 433 -2.81 19.82 6.78
CA GLN A 433 -1.66 19.71 7.67
C GLN A 433 -1.43 21.03 8.42
N PRO A 434 -1.19 20.98 9.75
CA PRO A 434 -0.80 22.14 10.53
C PRO A 434 0.68 22.49 10.36
N GLU A 435 1.05 23.73 10.63
CA GLU A 435 2.45 24.18 10.71
C GLU A 435 3.20 23.45 11.84
N GLN A 436 2.56 23.32 13.00
CA GLN A 436 3.10 22.69 14.19
C GLN A 436 2.32 21.41 14.50
N PRO A 437 2.96 20.33 14.93
CA PRO A 437 2.26 19.13 15.33
C PRO A 437 1.48 19.37 16.63
N ARG A 438 0.36 18.67 16.79
CA ARG A 438 -0.29 18.59 18.11
C ARG A 438 0.60 17.77 19.03
N TRP A 439 1.37 18.45 19.89
CA TRP A 439 2.20 17.77 20.86
C TRP A 439 1.35 16.94 21.84
N ASN A 440 1.78 15.72 22.14
CA ASN A 440 1.22 14.88 23.17
C ASN A 440 2.31 13.98 23.79
N PRO A 441 2.18 13.58 25.09
CA PRO A 441 3.24 12.90 25.82
C PRO A 441 3.59 11.49 25.25
N LEU A 442 2.74 10.92 24.41
CA LEU A 442 2.96 9.62 23.78
C LEU A 442 3.52 9.75 22.36
N GLY A 443 3.58 10.96 21.82
CA GLY A 443 4.19 11.25 20.52
C GLY A 443 3.48 10.64 19.33
N TYR A 444 2.16 10.66 19.32
CA TYR A 444 1.34 10.15 18.23
C TYR A 444 0.78 11.24 17.33
N ALA A 445 0.43 10.85 16.11
CA ALA A 445 -0.26 11.66 15.11
C ALA A 445 0.49 12.96 14.74
N ASN A 446 1.83 12.93 14.70
CA ASN A 446 2.58 14.05 14.15
C ASN A 446 2.35 14.15 12.64
N ASN A 447 1.54 15.12 12.23
CA ASN A 447 1.25 15.44 10.83
C ASN A 447 1.66 16.86 10.45
N ALA A 448 2.62 17.45 11.14
CA ALA A 448 3.15 18.76 10.78
C ALA A 448 3.64 18.79 9.32
N ILE A 449 3.66 20.00 8.76
CA ILE A 449 4.23 20.25 7.44
C ILE A 449 5.64 19.70 7.37
N HIS A 450 5.91 18.88 6.34
CA HIS A 450 7.22 18.31 6.09
C HIS A 450 8.13 19.33 5.37
N GLU A 451 9.30 19.54 5.93
CA GLU A 451 10.35 20.39 5.37
C GLU A 451 11.58 19.58 5.04
N VAL A 452 12.10 19.77 3.85
CA VAL A 452 13.37 19.20 3.39
C VAL A 452 14.33 20.35 3.13
N ARG A 453 15.53 20.29 3.72
CA ARG A 453 16.63 21.23 3.46
C ARG A 453 17.61 20.62 2.48
N LEU A 454 18.00 21.40 1.50
CA LEU A 454 18.94 21.05 0.44
C LEU A 454 19.86 22.24 0.15
N THR A 455 20.89 22.02 -0.64
CA THR A 455 21.82 23.06 -1.03
C THR A 455 21.61 23.37 -2.52
N ALA A 456 21.40 24.64 -2.87
CA ALA A 456 21.43 25.10 -4.26
C ALA A 456 22.85 25.56 -4.61
N GLY A 457 23.38 25.15 -5.78
CA GLY A 457 24.72 25.52 -6.18
C GLY A 457 25.12 25.11 -7.58
#